data_c20358860f1933037810a71bbc64fe0f
#
_entry.id   c20358860f1933037810a71bbc64fe0f
#
_cell.length_a   1.000
_cell.length_b   1.000
_cell.length_c   1.000
_cell.angle_alpha   90.00
_cell.angle_beta   90.00
_cell.angle_gamma   90.00
#
_symmetry.space_group_name_H-M   'P 1'
#
loop_
_entity.id
_entity.type
_entity.pdbx_description
1 polymer ?
#
loop_
_entity_poly.entity_id
_entity_poly.type
_entity_poly.pdbx_seq_one_letter_code
_entity_poly.pdbx_strand_id
1 'polypeptide(L)'
;MDRRVMRERMRRKQRQIRRRKIIKLVTYIVAVVLAVIFVIRGVIFPIVNRIGGKSAGTSQQVQAETENSDPTQAVRQPLKGQGDVTKVAALTPGWHEDSNGRWYQNADGTYYTNGMAEIDGVKYSFDSNGYIQTGWVTVGANDYYFNDDGSYNSEKKRPLIALTFDDGPGQYTDKLLDCLEENNAHATFFMLGSLVDQYPNEVKRMVELGCEIGNHSWDHANMFELDIDSVVKQFGDTDQALIDACGQASTVIRAPYGNCNDEIISAVGKPFIMWSIDSLDWSYLDADMDYNGIMNDESLQDGTIILMHDIHEPSVEAALRLIPDLIAQGYKLVTVSEMAAAKNVTLQPARYSEFWQSSLDAGLVAGYQGSGSSDASADGTSDASGDSSDDGSSDESDGSSDGNEGDFSDGSSDGSDTGSDSGSDGSDGYSDGSEDGEDFSSDSGE
;
A
#
# COMPACT_ATOMS: atom_id res chain seq x y z
N MET A 1 3.81 26.72 -23.28
CA MET A 1 3.92 25.65 -24.31
C MET A 1 2.53 25.09 -24.53
N ASP A 2 2.04 25.03 -25.76
CA ASP A 2 0.63 24.66 -26.04
C ASP A 2 0.38 23.21 -25.61
N ARG A 3 -0.61 22.98 -24.73
CA ARG A 3 -1.01 21.66 -24.20
C ARG A 3 -1.35 20.65 -25.32
N ARG A 4 -1.83 21.14 -26.49
CA ARG A 4 -2.08 20.31 -27.67
C ARG A 4 -0.81 19.74 -28.28
N VAL A 5 0.27 20.54 -28.38
CA VAL A 5 1.56 20.12 -28.93
C VAL A 5 2.24 19.09 -28.03
N MET A 6 2.12 19.26 -26.71
CA MET A 6 2.66 18.30 -25.74
C MET A 6 1.94 16.95 -25.80
N ARG A 7 0.60 16.92 -25.90
CA ARG A 7 -0.19 15.70 -26.09
C ARG A 7 0.17 14.97 -27.38
N GLU A 8 0.38 15.69 -28.47
CA GLU A 8 0.77 15.07 -29.75
C GLU A 8 2.18 14.46 -29.72
N ARG A 9 3.13 15.12 -29.05
CA ARG A 9 4.50 14.58 -28.86
C ARG A 9 4.48 13.31 -28.02
N MET A 10 3.70 13.29 -26.94
CA MET A 10 3.54 12.11 -26.08
C MET A 10 2.86 10.95 -26.83
N ARG A 11 1.78 11.21 -27.57
CA ARG A 11 1.12 10.18 -28.42
C ARG A 11 2.07 9.58 -29.47
N ARG A 12 2.96 10.39 -30.07
CA ARG A 12 3.97 9.90 -31.03
C ARG A 12 5.03 9.04 -30.33
N LYS A 13 5.50 9.45 -29.14
CA LYS A 13 6.48 8.69 -28.34
C LYS A 13 5.90 7.34 -27.90
N GLN A 14 4.65 7.32 -27.44
CA GLN A 14 3.97 6.09 -27.04
C GLN A 14 3.71 5.15 -28.22
N ARG A 15 3.31 5.65 -29.39
CA ARG A 15 3.16 4.80 -30.59
C ARG A 15 4.48 4.13 -31.00
N GLN A 16 5.61 4.80 -30.81
CA GLN A 16 6.94 4.20 -31.06
C GLN A 16 7.28 3.12 -30.03
N ILE A 17 6.97 3.36 -28.75
CA ILE A 17 7.18 2.38 -27.68
C ILE A 17 6.27 1.15 -27.88
N ARG A 18 4.97 1.35 -28.18
CA ARG A 18 4.04 0.25 -28.51
C ARG A 18 4.55 -0.58 -29.69
N ARG A 19 5.01 0.04 -30.76
CA ARG A 19 5.57 -0.70 -31.92
C ARG A 19 6.77 -1.54 -31.54
N ARG A 20 7.69 -1.01 -30.71
CA ARG A 20 8.87 -1.76 -30.24
C ARG A 20 8.49 -2.91 -29.30
N LYS A 21 7.49 -2.71 -28.39
CA LYS A 21 6.99 -3.78 -27.52
C LYS A 21 6.29 -4.88 -28.30
N ILE A 22 5.43 -4.52 -29.28
CA ILE A 22 4.76 -5.50 -30.14
C ILE A 22 5.77 -6.32 -30.94
N ILE A 23 6.80 -5.69 -31.51
CA ILE A 23 7.86 -6.40 -32.23
C ILE A 23 8.59 -7.38 -31.30
N LYS A 24 8.96 -6.94 -30.08
CA LYS A 24 9.61 -7.82 -29.08
C LYS A 24 8.70 -8.98 -28.66
N LEU A 25 7.42 -8.71 -28.41
CA LEU A 25 6.44 -9.74 -28.04
C LEU A 25 6.24 -10.76 -29.16
N VAL A 26 6.07 -10.29 -30.40
CA VAL A 26 5.94 -11.18 -31.57
C VAL A 26 7.20 -12.04 -31.76
N THR A 27 8.39 -11.44 -31.60
CA THR A 27 9.65 -12.18 -31.69
C THR A 27 9.77 -13.24 -30.60
N TYR A 28 9.34 -12.90 -29.36
CA TYR A 28 9.32 -13.85 -28.24
C TYR A 28 8.31 -14.98 -28.46
N ILE A 29 7.09 -14.67 -28.90
CA ILE A 29 6.06 -15.68 -29.21
C ILE A 29 6.54 -16.63 -30.31
N VAL A 30 7.16 -16.09 -31.36
CA VAL A 30 7.72 -16.91 -32.45
C VAL A 30 8.83 -17.84 -31.93
N ALA A 31 9.71 -17.34 -31.07
CA ALA A 31 10.75 -18.14 -30.43
C ALA A 31 10.18 -19.26 -29.54
N VAL A 32 9.16 -18.95 -28.73
CA VAL A 32 8.47 -19.94 -27.87
C VAL A 32 7.75 -20.99 -28.72
N VAL A 33 7.04 -20.59 -29.78
CA VAL A 33 6.36 -21.54 -30.69
C VAL A 33 7.37 -22.46 -31.37
N LEU A 34 8.51 -21.95 -31.80
CA LEU A 34 9.57 -22.77 -32.42
C LEU A 34 10.19 -23.73 -31.38
N ALA A 35 10.39 -23.29 -30.11
CA ALA A 35 10.86 -24.16 -29.03
C ALA A 35 9.85 -25.26 -28.69
N VAL A 36 8.56 -24.92 -28.62
CA VAL A 36 7.47 -25.92 -28.39
C VAL A 36 7.39 -26.94 -29.53
N ILE A 37 7.49 -26.49 -30.78
CA ILE A 37 7.53 -27.40 -31.97
C ILE A 37 8.75 -28.32 -31.88
N PHE A 38 9.90 -27.81 -31.45
CA PHE A 38 11.13 -28.60 -31.31
C PHE A 38 10.96 -29.68 -30.20
N VAL A 39 10.36 -29.32 -29.04
CA VAL A 39 10.07 -30.24 -27.95
C VAL A 39 9.02 -31.30 -28.33
N ILE A 40 7.95 -30.90 -29.05
CA ILE A 40 6.92 -31.83 -29.50
C ILE A 40 7.50 -32.84 -30.53
N ARG A 41 8.34 -32.39 -31.46
CA ARG A 41 8.96 -33.26 -32.45
C ARG A 41 10.10 -34.12 -31.90
N GLY A 42 10.86 -33.59 -30.91
CA GLY A 42 12.05 -34.26 -30.38
C GLY A 42 11.83 -35.19 -29.22
N VAL A 43 10.86 -34.87 -28.34
CA VAL A 43 10.71 -35.53 -27.02
C VAL A 43 9.36 -36.23 -26.85
N ILE A 44 8.25 -35.64 -27.33
CA ILE A 44 6.91 -36.16 -27.00
C ILE A 44 6.46 -37.25 -27.98
N PHE A 45 6.86 -37.22 -29.24
CA PHE A 45 6.46 -38.22 -30.23
C PHE A 45 6.92 -39.67 -29.93
N PRO A 46 8.04 -39.88 -29.20
CA PRO A 46 8.42 -41.24 -28.77
C PRO A 46 7.71 -41.75 -27.50
N ILE A 47 7.10 -40.84 -26.67
CA ILE A 47 6.60 -41.18 -25.33
C ILE A 47 5.11 -41.59 -25.33
N VAL A 48 4.31 -41.03 -26.26
CA VAL A 48 2.84 -41.25 -26.29
C VAL A 48 2.45 -42.70 -26.64
N ASN A 49 3.36 -43.51 -27.16
CA ASN A 49 3.07 -44.92 -27.50
C ASN A 49 3.25 -45.90 -26.34
N ARG A 50 3.46 -45.47 -25.08
CA ARG A 50 3.82 -46.41 -24.00
C ARG A 50 2.97 -46.40 -22.74
N ILE A 51 1.93 -45.58 -22.59
CA ILE A 51 1.14 -45.57 -21.35
C ILE A 51 -0.37 -45.52 -21.62
N GLY A 52 -0.97 -46.69 -21.55
CA GLY A 52 -2.39 -46.90 -21.31
C GLY A 52 -2.57 -47.79 -20.10
N GLY A 53 -3.16 -47.29 -19.01
CA GLY A 53 -3.52 -48.11 -17.85
C GLY A 53 -4.14 -47.26 -16.71
N LYS A 54 -5.45 -47.49 -16.48
CA LYS A 54 -6.26 -46.87 -15.42
C LYS A 54 -5.99 -47.52 -14.07
N SER A 55 -6.09 -46.77 -12.96
CA SER A 55 -6.83 -47.22 -11.77
C SER A 55 -7.10 -46.10 -10.76
N ALA A 56 -8.29 -46.13 -10.18
CA ALA A 56 -8.78 -45.24 -9.13
C ALA A 56 -8.52 -45.84 -7.74
N GLY A 57 -8.28 -45.04 -6.73
CA GLY A 57 -8.13 -45.51 -5.35
C GLY A 57 -8.35 -44.38 -4.31
N THR A 58 -9.15 -44.69 -3.37
CA THR A 58 -9.86 -43.97 -2.31
C THR A 58 -8.90 -43.43 -1.23
N SER A 59 -9.17 -42.21 -0.76
CA SER A 59 -8.45 -41.54 0.35
C SER A 59 -9.00 -41.91 1.72
N GLN A 60 -8.14 -42.28 2.66
CA GLN A 60 -8.41 -42.28 4.11
C GLN A 60 -7.51 -41.21 4.78
N GLN A 61 -8.15 -40.33 5.53
CA GLN A 61 -7.48 -39.36 6.38
C GLN A 61 -6.96 -40.01 7.65
N VAL A 62 -5.70 -39.80 7.98
CA VAL A 62 -5.11 -40.06 9.30
C VAL A 62 -4.76 -38.69 9.90
N GLN A 63 -5.36 -38.39 11.05
CA GLN A 63 -5.05 -37.18 11.84
C GLN A 63 -3.65 -37.33 12.42
N ALA A 64 -2.80 -36.34 12.15
CA ALA A 64 -1.50 -36.17 12.81
C ALA A 64 -1.66 -35.22 13.99
N GLU A 65 -1.19 -35.63 15.14
CA GLU A 65 -1.11 -34.80 16.34
C GLU A 65 -0.07 -33.69 16.14
N THR A 66 -0.50 -32.44 16.31
CA THR A 66 0.32 -31.26 16.19
C THR A 66 0.86 -30.84 17.54
N GLU A 67 2.13 -31.15 17.84
CA GLU A 67 2.90 -30.42 18.83
C GLU A 67 3.88 -29.49 18.11
N ASN A 68 3.46 -28.27 17.82
CA ASN A 68 4.40 -27.20 17.48
C ASN A 68 3.79 -25.84 17.86
N SER A 69 4.44 -25.16 18.79
CA SER A 69 4.02 -23.87 19.34
C SER A 69 4.47 -22.66 18.50
N ASP A 70 5.24 -22.88 17.44
CA ASP A 70 5.73 -21.81 16.54
C ASP A 70 5.06 -21.98 15.16
N PRO A 71 4.14 -21.07 14.77
CA PRO A 71 3.43 -21.16 13.48
C PRO A 71 4.32 -20.98 12.25
N THR A 72 5.59 -20.58 12.44
CA THR A 72 6.53 -20.39 11.33
C THR A 72 7.37 -21.64 11.03
N GLN A 73 7.36 -22.64 11.92
CA GLN A 73 8.15 -23.86 11.72
C GLN A 73 7.41 -24.90 10.88
N ALA A 74 8.14 -25.53 9.96
CA ALA A 74 7.63 -26.61 9.13
C ALA A 74 7.23 -27.84 9.96
N VAL A 75 6.11 -28.44 9.61
CA VAL A 75 5.61 -29.66 10.24
C VAL A 75 6.29 -30.87 9.59
N ARG A 76 6.68 -31.87 10.40
CA ARG A 76 7.18 -33.15 9.89
C ARG A 76 6.03 -34.09 9.57
N GLN A 77 5.99 -34.57 8.34
CA GLN A 77 5.00 -35.53 7.87
C GLN A 77 5.65 -36.88 7.56
N PRO A 78 5.00 -38.02 7.88
CA PRO A 78 5.47 -39.32 7.41
C PRO A 78 5.30 -39.40 5.89
N LEU A 79 6.27 -39.97 5.19
CA LEU A 79 6.15 -40.26 3.77
C LEU A 79 4.93 -41.13 3.53
N LYS A 80 3.96 -40.62 2.76
CA LYS A 80 2.79 -41.39 2.33
C LYS A 80 3.29 -42.50 1.43
N GLY A 81 3.19 -43.73 1.89
CA GLY A 81 3.41 -44.91 1.04
C GLY A 81 2.45 -44.86 -0.14
N GLN A 82 2.94 -44.59 -1.35
CA GLN A 82 2.20 -44.90 -2.56
C GLN A 82 2.09 -46.43 -2.64
N GLY A 83 0.87 -46.92 -2.77
CA GLY A 83 0.49 -48.32 -2.73
C GLY A 83 1.45 -49.25 -3.45
N ASP A 84 1.81 -50.27 -2.76
CA ASP A 84 2.66 -51.42 -2.98
C ASP A 84 4.02 -51.31 -2.28
N VAL A 85 4.05 -51.67 -1.00
CA VAL A 85 5.19 -51.61 -0.06
C VAL A 85 6.38 -52.51 -0.45
N THR A 86 6.36 -53.18 -1.58
CA THR A 86 7.40 -54.12 -1.99
C THR A 86 8.38 -53.59 -3.03
N LYS A 87 8.22 -52.36 -3.53
CA LYS A 87 9.09 -51.79 -4.58
C LYS A 87 9.54 -50.37 -4.40
N VAL A 88 9.26 -49.68 -3.29
CA VAL A 88 9.90 -48.43 -2.99
C VAL A 88 11.24 -48.77 -2.39
N ALA A 89 12.32 -48.66 -3.15
CA ALA A 89 13.65 -48.58 -2.58
C ALA A 89 13.59 -47.50 -1.48
N ALA A 90 13.95 -47.89 -0.23
CA ALA A 90 13.94 -46.98 0.91
C ALA A 90 14.71 -45.73 0.46
N LEU A 91 14.02 -44.57 0.34
CA LEU A 91 14.68 -43.31 0.01
C LEU A 91 15.68 -43.06 1.11
N THR A 92 16.89 -42.71 0.74
CA THR A 92 17.93 -42.35 1.71
C THR A 92 17.64 -40.96 2.27
N PRO A 93 17.91 -40.72 3.56
CA PRO A 93 17.82 -39.36 4.11
C PRO A 93 18.63 -38.35 3.27
N GLY A 94 18.08 -37.15 3.09
CA GLY A 94 18.71 -36.10 2.33
C GLY A 94 17.79 -35.45 1.32
N TRP A 95 18.37 -34.69 0.41
CA TRP A 95 17.67 -33.98 -0.64
C TRP A 95 17.25 -34.91 -1.76
N HIS A 96 16.03 -34.72 -2.21
CA HIS A 96 15.40 -35.40 -3.35
C HIS A 96 14.82 -34.37 -4.31
N GLU A 97 14.68 -34.75 -5.56
CA GLU A 97 14.08 -33.92 -6.62
C GLU A 97 13.23 -34.80 -7.55
N ASP A 98 12.06 -34.32 -7.92
CA ASP A 98 11.20 -34.93 -8.90
C ASP A 98 10.59 -33.86 -9.84
N SER A 99 9.59 -34.23 -10.65
CA SER A 99 8.95 -33.30 -11.59
C SER A 99 8.18 -32.16 -10.93
N ASN A 100 7.93 -32.21 -9.61
CA ASN A 100 7.19 -31.20 -8.86
C ASN A 100 8.11 -30.28 -8.06
N GLY A 101 9.40 -30.65 -7.87
CA GLY A 101 10.37 -29.83 -7.16
C GLY A 101 11.31 -30.61 -6.26
N ARG A 102 12.03 -29.88 -5.40
CA ARG A 102 12.97 -30.45 -4.40
C ARG A 102 12.31 -30.54 -3.04
N TRP A 103 12.63 -31.61 -2.31
CA TRP A 103 12.15 -31.85 -0.96
C TRP A 103 13.21 -32.56 -0.12
N TYR A 104 13.04 -32.61 1.20
CA TYR A 104 14.04 -33.20 2.11
C TYR A 104 13.46 -34.32 2.95
N GLN A 105 14.12 -35.50 2.93
CA GLN A 105 13.80 -36.62 3.79
C GLN A 105 14.69 -36.63 5.03
N ASN A 106 14.06 -36.62 6.20
CA ASN A 106 14.74 -36.78 7.47
C ASN A 106 15.23 -38.24 7.69
N ALA A 107 16.17 -38.45 8.61
CA ALA A 107 16.71 -39.76 8.96
C ALA A 107 15.64 -40.72 9.55
N ASP A 108 14.56 -40.17 10.12
CA ASP A 108 13.43 -40.91 10.67
C ASP A 108 12.36 -41.28 9.61
N GLY A 109 12.60 -40.92 8.36
CA GLY A 109 11.68 -41.18 7.25
C GLY A 109 10.57 -40.12 7.10
N THR A 110 10.56 -39.05 7.89
CA THR A 110 9.65 -37.93 7.75
C THR A 110 10.16 -36.91 6.73
N TYR A 111 9.30 -35.98 6.30
CA TYR A 111 9.65 -34.84 5.46
C TYR A 111 8.95 -33.57 5.96
N TYR A 112 9.47 -32.39 5.59
CA TYR A 112 8.93 -31.10 6.02
C TYR A 112 7.78 -30.63 5.15
N THR A 113 6.77 -29.95 5.75
CA THR A 113 5.65 -29.26 5.07
C THR A 113 5.28 -27.97 5.81
N ASN A 114 4.64 -27.02 5.10
CA ASN A 114 3.95 -25.86 5.69
C ASN A 114 4.81 -25.03 6.64
N GLY A 115 5.92 -24.49 6.17
CA GLY A 115 6.72 -23.58 6.96
C GLY A 115 8.21 -23.74 6.77
N MET A 116 8.98 -23.20 7.72
CA MET A 116 10.43 -23.12 7.62
C MET A 116 11.11 -24.22 8.43
N ALA A 117 12.17 -24.77 7.88
CA ALA A 117 13.06 -25.70 8.60
C ALA A 117 14.53 -25.35 8.33
N GLU A 118 15.39 -25.63 9.31
CA GLU A 118 16.83 -25.51 9.17
C GLU A 118 17.44 -26.88 8.88
N ILE A 119 18.21 -26.96 7.79
CA ILE A 119 18.90 -28.17 7.35
C ILE A 119 20.36 -27.78 7.11
N ASP A 120 21.27 -28.44 7.83
CA ASP A 120 22.71 -28.20 7.77
C ASP A 120 23.08 -26.70 7.98
N GLY A 121 22.36 -26.00 8.87
CA GLY A 121 22.59 -24.60 9.19
C GLY A 121 22.01 -23.61 8.19
N VAL A 122 21.26 -24.07 7.18
CA VAL A 122 20.58 -23.25 6.19
C VAL A 122 19.06 -23.38 6.34
N LYS A 123 18.36 -22.25 6.32
CA LYS A 123 16.89 -22.22 6.41
C LYS A 123 16.26 -22.35 5.03
N TYR A 124 15.21 -23.17 4.94
CA TYR A 124 14.37 -23.41 3.76
C TYR A 124 12.91 -23.25 4.13
N SER A 125 12.06 -22.88 3.17
CA SER A 125 10.61 -22.90 3.32
C SER A 125 10.02 -24.04 2.50
N PHE A 126 9.02 -24.74 3.06
CA PHE A 126 8.34 -25.87 2.44
C PHE A 126 6.85 -25.57 2.27
N ASP A 127 6.31 -25.89 1.11
CA ASP A 127 4.88 -25.79 0.83
C ASP A 127 4.07 -26.90 1.53
N SER A 128 2.76 -26.93 1.30
CA SER A 128 1.85 -27.96 1.86
C SER A 128 2.12 -29.37 1.33
N ASN A 129 2.82 -29.51 0.21
CA ASN A 129 3.17 -30.78 -0.40
C ASN A 129 4.59 -31.25 -0.02
N GLY A 130 5.35 -30.37 0.65
CA GLY A 130 6.73 -30.65 1.11
C GLY A 130 7.82 -30.24 0.14
N TYR A 131 7.50 -29.49 -0.90
CA TYR A 131 8.51 -28.97 -1.81
C TYR A 131 9.05 -27.61 -1.32
N ILE A 132 10.34 -27.37 -1.55
CA ILE A 132 10.94 -26.08 -1.22
C ILE A 132 10.29 -24.96 -2.03
N GLN A 133 10.15 -23.80 -1.39
CA GLN A 133 9.68 -22.59 -1.99
C GLN A 133 10.86 -21.67 -2.34
N THR A 134 10.76 -20.91 -3.42
CA THR A 134 11.76 -19.93 -3.88
C THR A 134 11.10 -18.57 -4.09
N GLY A 135 11.90 -17.49 -4.17
CA GLY A 135 11.39 -16.13 -4.26
C GLY A 135 10.82 -15.62 -2.94
N TRP A 136 9.84 -14.73 -3.00
CA TRP A 136 9.18 -14.20 -1.81
C TRP A 136 8.13 -15.17 -1.26
N VAL A 137 8.25 -15.51 0.01
CA VAL A 137 7.33 -16.40 0.74
C VAL A 137 6.93 -15.70 2.04
N THR A 138 5.64 -15.57 2.27
CA THR A 138 5.10 -15.06 3.53
C THR A 138 4.93 -16.22 4.52
N VAL A 139 5.57 -16.13 5.67
CA VAL A 139 5.45 -17.11 6.76
C VAL A 139 5.04 -16.38 8.04
N GLY A 140 3.83 -16.64 8.50
CA GLY A 140 3.22 -15.84 9.57
C GLY A 140 2.99 -14.40 9.10
N ALA A 141 3.50 -13.44 9.85
CA ALA A 141 3.38 -11.99 9.52
C ALA A 141 4.60 -11.45 8.73
N ASN A 142 5.59 -12.28 8.39
CA ASN A 142 6.83 -11.82 7.81
C ASN A 142 7.05 -12.35 6.41
N ASP A 143 7.68 -11.54 5.57
CA ASP A 143 8.11 -11.90 4.22
C ASP A 143 9.58 -12.32 4.24
N TYR A 144 9.88 -13.48 3.64
CA TYR A 144 11.21 -14.06 3.52
C TYR A 144 11.55 -14.29 2.04
N TYR A 145 12.80 -14.03 1.67
CA TYR A 145 13.25 -14.34 0.32
C TYR A 145 14.12 -15.59 0.30
N PHE A 146 13.77 -16.53 -0.57
CA PHE A 146 14.53 -17.76 -0.80
C PHE A 146 15.13 -17.71 -2.20
N ASN A 147 16.44 -17.98 -2.28
CA ASN A 147 17.18 -18.05 -3.55
C ASN A 147 16.64 -19.19 -4.42
N ASP A 148 17.10 -19.28 -5.67
CA ASP A 148 16.66 -20.33 -6.61
C ASP A 148 17.01 -21.75 -6.12
N ASP A 149 18.02 -21.91 -5.25
CA ASP A 149 18.37 -23.16 -4.61
C ASP A 149 17.52 -23.46 -3.35
N GLY A 150 16.60 -22.56 -3.00
CA GLY A 150 15.69 -22.63 -1.85
C GLY A 150 16.30 -22.11 -0.54
N SER A 151 17.56 -21.68 -0.52
CA SER A 151 18.19 -21.15 0.68
C SER A 151 17.65 -19.77 1.06
N TYR A 152 17.39 -19.53 2.36
CA TYR A 152 16.95 -18.23 2.87
C TYR A 152 18.04 -17.16 2.66
N ASN A 153 17.62 -16.01 2.13
CA ASN A 153 18.49 -14.84 1.94
C ASN A 153 18.02 -13.70 2.85
N SER A 154 18.74 -13.50 3.95
CA SER A 154 18.42 -12.47 4.95
C SER A 154 18.72 -11.04 4.50
N GLU A 155 19.52 -10.86 3.44
CA GLU A 155 19.89 -9.54 2.93
C GLU A 155 18.79 -8.92 2.04
N LYS A 156 17.96 -9.77 1.45
CA LYS A 156 16.83 -9.32 0.63
C LYS A 156 15.70 -8.78 1.51
N LYS A 157 15.31 -7.56 1.24
CA LYS A 157 14.10 -6.91 1.79
C LYS A 157 13.08 -6.77 0.69
N ARG A 158 11.82 -7.10 0.99
CA ARG A 158 10.73 -6.98 -0.01
C ARG A 158 10.48 -5.52 -0.29
N PRO A 159 10.56 -5.07 -1.55
CA PRO A 159 10.29 -3.69 -1.90
C PRO A 159 8.79 -3.38 -1.73
N LEU A 160 8.49 -2.19 -1.21
CA LEU A 160 7.16 -1.74 -0.85
C LEU A 160 6.68 -0.64 -1.80
N ILE A 161 5.41 -0.68 -2.18
CA ILE A 161 4.71 0.37 -2.92
C ILE A 161 3.43 0.71 -2.16
N ALA A 162 3.12 2.01 -2.01
CA ALA A 162 1.82 2.46 -1.56
C ALA A 162 0.99 2.93 -2.77
N LEU A 163 -0.06 2.15 -3.11
CA LEU A 163 -1.12 2.65 -3.97
C LEU A 163 -2.05 3.52 -3.15
N THR A 164 -2.36 4.70 -3.65
CA THR A 164 -3.25 5.65 -2.96
C THR A 164 -4.32 6.15 -3.91
N PHE A 165 -5.56 6.26 -3.42
CA PHE A 165 -6.72 6.63 -4.20
C PHE A 165 -7.41 7.85 -3.58
N ASP A 166 -7.63 8.89 -4.39
CA ASP A 166 -8.25 10.15 -3.98
C ASP A 166 -9.68 10.26 -4.49
N ASP A 167 -10.44 11.18 -3.90
CA ASP A 167 -11.81 11.61 -4.29
C ASP A 167 -12.93 10.61 -4.03
N GLY A 168 -12.63 9.38 -3.62
CA GLY A 168 -13.64 8.38 -3.26
C GLY A 168 -14.32 8.64 -1.89
N PRO A 169 -15.13 7.70 -1.42
CA PRO A 169 -15.55 6.48 -2.11
C PRO A 169 -16.53 6.74 -3.25
N GLY A 170 -16.61 5.82 -4.21
CA GLY A 170 -17.46 5.95 -5.38
C GLY A 170 -17.99 4.60 -5.92
N GLN A 171 -18.69 4.65 -7.04
CA GLN A 171 -19.33 3.47 -7.64
C GLN A 171 -18.37 2.35 -8.07
N TYR A 172 -17.07 2.65 -8.20
CA TYR A 172 -16.07 1.67 -8.63
C TYR A 172 -15.19 1.17 -7.48
N THR A 173 -15.31 1.77 -6.28
CA THR A 173 -14.50 1.45 -5.11
C THR A 173 -14.62 -0.01 -4.71
N ASP A 174 -15.83 -0.59 -4.71
CA ASP A 174 -16.05 -1.98 -4.29
C ASP A 174 -15.31 -2.98 -5.21
N LYS A 175 -15.31 -2.73 -6.54
CA LYS A 175 -14.56 -3.53 -7.52
C LYS A 175 -13.04 -3.48 -7.29
N LEU A 176 -12.52 -2.32 -6.84
CA LEU A 176 -11.13 -2.16 -6.46
C LEU A 176 -10.81 -2.93 -5.17
N LEU A 177 -11.70 -2.89 -4.19
CA LEU A 177 -11.58 -3.63 -2.93
C LEU A 177 -11.59 -5.14 -3.16
N ASP A 178 -12.39 -5.67 -4.10
CA ASP A 178 -12.35 -7.08 -4.51
C ASP A 178 -10.94 -7.48 -4.99
N CYS A 179 -10.34 -6.67 -5.84
CA CYS A 179 -9.00 -6.94 -6.36
C CYS A 179 -7.92 -6.88 -5.27
N LEU A 180 -8.01 -5.93 -4.34
CA LEU A 180 -7.09 -5.84 -3.20
C LEU A 180 -7.20 -7.08 -2.30
N GLU A 181 -8.42 -7.52 -2.00
CA GLU A 181 -8.70 -8.72 -1.21
C GLU A 181 -8.15 -9.99 -1.87
N GLU A 182 -8.44 -10.20 -3.16
CA GLU A 182 -7.95 -11.34 -3.94
C GLU A 182 -6.42 -11.44 -3.97
N ASN A 183 -5.74 -10.30 -3.90
CA ASN A 183 -4.28 -10.22 -3.96
C ASN A 183 -3.62 -10.05 -2.59
N ASN A 184 -4.40 -10.06 -1.48
CA ASN A 184 -3.91 -9.78 -0.13
C ASN A 184 -3.04 -8.51 -0.10
N ALA A 185 -3.55 -7.45 -0.72
CA ALA A 185 -2.90 -6.17 -0.91
C ALA A 185 -3.63 -5.07 -0.13
N HIS A 186 -2.89 -4.11 0.38
CA HIS A 186 -3.44 -2.95 1.07
C HIS A 186 -3.20 -1.68 0.25
N ALA A 187 -4.10 -0.69 0.41
CA ALA A 187 -4.01 0.63 -0.17
C ALA A 187 -4.42 1.71 0.84
N THR A 188 -4.14 2.98 0.54
CA THR A 188 -4.61 4.11 1.33
C THR A 188 -5.64 4.89 0.50
N PHE A 189 -6.81 5.14 1.08
CA PHE A 189 -7.90 5.85 0.45
C PHE A 189 -8.08 7.24 1.09
N PHE A 190 -7.86 8.31 0.31
CA PHE A 190 -8.10 9.68 0.75
C PHE A 190 -9.49 10.11 0.32
N MET A 191 -10.44 10.03 1.24
CA MET A 191 -11.86 10.17 0.96
C MET A 191 -12.38 11.59 1.16
N LEU A 192 -13.34 12.00 0.33
CA LEU A 192 -14.14 13.19 0.55
C LEU A 192 -15.24 12.92 1.58
N GLY A 193 -15.29 13.74 2.64
CA GLY A 193 -16.27 13.58 3.71
C GLY A 193 -17.72 13.58 3.21
N SER A 194 -18.02 14.41 2.21
CA SER A 194 -19.36 14.50 1.59
C SER A 194 -19.82 13.22 0.88
N LEU A 195 -18.92 12.28 0.59
CA LEU A 195 -19.23 11.00 -0.05
C LEU A 195 -19.29 9.83 0.92
N VAL A 196 -18.66 9.95 2.10
CA VAL A 196 -18.62 8.88 3.11
C VAL A 196 -20.02 8.37 3.49
N ASP A 197 -20.96 9.27 3.71
CA ASP A 197 -22.35 8.91 4.05
C ASP A 197 -23.10 8.20 2.93
N GLN A 198 -22.65 8.33 1.69
CA GLN A 198 -23.27 7.69 0.52
C GLN A 198 -22.75 6.25 0.31
N TYR A 199 -21.54 5.97 0.80
CA TYR A 199 -20.85 4.69 0.61
C TYR A 199 -20.27 4.11 1.93
N PRO A 200 -21.08 4.04 3.01
CA PRO A 200 -20.57 3.63 4.34
C PRO A 200 -20.13 2.16 4.40
N ASN A 201 -20.62 1.31 3.48
CA ASN A 201 -20.23 -0.10 3.43
C ASN A 201 -18.82 -0.27 2.85
N GLU A 202 -18.49 0.50 1.81
CA GLU A 202 -17.17 0.53 1.19
C GLU A 202 -16.12 1.01 2.20
N VAL A 203 -16.43 2.06 2.99
CA VAL A 203 -15.54 2.56 4.05
C VAL A 203 -15.31 1.51 5.13
N LYS A 204 -16.35 0.79 5.57
CA LYS A 204 -16.19 -0.34 6.53
C LYS A 204 -15.34 -1.44 5.95
N ARG A 205 -15.59 -1.82 4.68
CA ARG A 205 -14.85 -2.87 4.00
C ARG A 205 -13.36 -2.51 3.84
N MET A 206 -13.03 -1.24 3.56
CA MET A 206 -11.64 -0.76 3.57
C MET A 206 -10.92 -1.12 4.87
N VAL A 207 -11.57 -0.80 6.02
CA VAL A 207 -11.02 -1.12 7.35
C VAL A 207 -10.89 -2.63 7.57
N GLU A 208 -11.91 -3.41 7.21
CA GLU A 208 -11.93 -4.86 7.36
C GLU A 208 -10.82 -5.55 6.54
N LEU A 209 -10.49 -4.99 5.39
CA LEU A 209 -9.40 -5.47 4.52
C LEU A 209 -8.01 -4.95 4.92
N GLY A 210 -7.89 -4.15 5.99
CA GLY A 210 -6.61 -3.59 6.43
C GLY A 210 -6.12 -2.42 5.60
N CYS A 211 -6.97 -1.83 4.76
CA CYS A 211 -6.65 -0.59 4.05
C CYS A 211 -6.65 0.61 5.00
N GLU A 212 -5.88 1.63 4.67
CA GLU A 212 -5.76 2.84 5.48
C GLU A 212 -6.80 3.89 5.08
N ILE A 213 -7.41 4.48 6.10
CA ILE A 213 -8.38 5.54 5.99
C ILE A 213 -7.66 6.89 6.02
N GLY A 214 -7.65 7.57 4.90
CA GLY A 214 -7.14 8.93 4.71
C GLY A 214 -8.25 9.95 4.50
N ASN A 215 -7.93 11.23 4.65
CA ASN A 215 -8.87 12.35 4.58
C ASN A 215 -8.47 13.30 3.46
N HIS A 216 -9.40 13.58 2.54
CA HIS A 216 -9.21 14.46 1.37
C HIS A 216 -10.05 15.74 1.44
N SER A 217 -10.34 16.24 2.65
CA SER A 217 -11.28 17.34 2.94
C SER A 217 -12.75 16.94 2.77
N TRP A 218 -13.66 17.87 3.07
CA TRP A 218 -15.09 17.62 3.01
C TRP A 218 -15.63 17.57 1.56
N ASP A 219 -15.27 18.57 0.75
CA ASP A 219 -15.86 18.81 -0.59
C ASP A 219 -14.82 19.16 -1.68
N HIS A 220 -13.57 18.76 -1.47
CA HIS A 220 -12.45 19.02 -2.39
C HIS A 220 -12.11 20.51 -2.56
N ALA A 221 -12.36 21.36 -1.53
CA ALA A 221 -12.01 22.77 -1.56
C ALA A 221 -10.49 22.99 -1.68
N ASN A 222 -10.09 24.08 -2.35
CA ASN A 222 -8.69 24.47 -2.39
C ASN A 222 -8.27 25.07 -1.04
N MET A 223 -7.39 24.44 -0.32
CA MET A 223 -6.98 24.86 1.03
C MET A 223 -6.32 26.25 1.06
N PHE A 224 -5.73 26.70 -0.06
CA PHE A 224 -5.14 28.07 -0.15
C PHE A 224 -6.17 29.17 -0.37
N GLU A 225 -7.41 28.84 -0.63
CA GLU A 225 -8.52 29.79 -0.81
C GLU A 225 -9.39 29.94 0.45
N LEU A 226 -9.06 29.20 1.51
CA LEU A 226 -9.77 29.17 2.78
C LEU A 226 -8.95 29.83 3.89
N ASP A 227 -9.62 30.41 4.90
CA ASP A 227 -8.99 30.74 6.16
C ASP A 227 -8.68 29.45 6.95
N ILE A 228 -7.79 29.59 7.94
CA ILE A 228 -7.27 28.42 8.66
C ILE A 228 -8.33 27.67 9.46
N ASP A 229 -9.32 28.38 10.04
CA ASP A 229 -10.41 27.77 10.75
C ASP A 229 -11.31 26.96 9.82
N SER A 230 -11.54 27.47 8.61
CA SER A 230 -12.28 26.76 7.55
C SER A 230 -11.50 25.51 7.09
N VAL A 231 -10.17 25.60 6.94
CA VAL A 231 -9.32 24.44 6.62
C VAL A 231 -9.44 23.36 7.69
N VAL A 232 -9.28 23.71 8.97
CA VAL A 232 -9.41 22.77 10.10
C VAL A 232 -10.80 22.14 10.12
N LYS A 233 -11.85 22.93 9.82
CA LYS A 233 -13.22 22.43 9.72
C LYS A 233 -13.41 21.43 8.59
N GLN A 234 -12.86 21.65 7.40
CA GLN A 234 -12.92 20.75 6.25
C GLN A 234 -12.42 19.34 6.62
N PHE A 235 -11.27 19.26 7.28
CA PHE A 235 -10.71 17.97 7.71
C PHE A 235 -11.41 17.41 8.94
N GLY A 236 -11.87 18.26 9.87
CA GLY A 236 -12.60 17.85 11.07
C GLY A 236 -13.96 17.23 10.75
N ASP A 237 -14.74 17.83 9.86
CA ASP A 237 -16.05 17.32 9.43
C ASP A 237 -15.88 15.96 8.72
N THR A 238 -14.85 15.81 7.89
CA THR A 238 -14.54 14.55 7.22
C THR A 238 -14.15 13.45 8.22
N ASP A 239 -13.30 13.78 9.20
CA ASP A 239 -12.97 12.83 10.26
C ASP A 239 -14.21 12.39 11.06
N GLN A 240 -15.15 13.30 11.31
CA GLN A 240 -16.38 12.95 11.98
C GLN A 240 -17.24 11.99 11.13
N ALA A 241 -17.38 12.24 9.84
CA ALA A 241 -18.09 11.34 8.92
C ALA A 241 -17.44 9.94 8.89
N LEU A 242 -16.11 9.88 8.86
CA LEU A 242 -15.37 8.62 8.94
C LEU A 242 -15.61 7.87 10.26
N ILE A 243 -15.60 8.57 11.40
CA ILE A 243 -15.93 7.98 12.70
C ILE A 243 -17.35 7.42 12.70
N ASP A 244 -18.30 8.15 12.15
CA ASP A 244 -19.70 7.74 12.11
C ASP A 244 -19.89 6.51 11.19
N ALA A 245 -19.14 6.43 10.10
CA ALA A 245 -19.19 5.33 9.13
C ALA A 245 -18.47 4.06 9.61
N CYS A 246 -17.23 4.16 10.11
CA CYS A 246 -16.38 3.00 10.41
C CYS A 246 -15.78 2.97 11.82
N GLY A 247 -16.08 3.95 12.66
CA GLY A 247 -15.65 3.99 14.05
C GLY A 247 -14.25 4.57 14.29
N GLN A 248 -13.57 5.08 13.26
CA GLN A 248 -12.23 5.68 13.39
C GLN A 248 -12.06 6.92 12.52
N ALA A 249 -11.26 7.88 12.99
CA ALA A 249 -10.83 9.01 12.20
C ALA A 249 -9.69 8.62 11.23
N SER A 250 -9.40 9.47 10.25
CA SER A 250 -8.25 9.31 9.37
C SER A 250 -6.92 9.34 10.14
N THR A 251 -5.94 8.60 9.66
CA THR A 251 -4.56 8.60 10.18
C THR A 251 -3.68 9.60 9.44
N VAL A 252 -3.99 9.87 8.18
CA VAL A 252 -3.23 10.69 7.24
C VAL A 252 -4.15 11.63 6.45
N ILE A 253 -3.57 12.72 5.97
CA ILE A 253 -4.26 13.74 5.17
C ILE A 253 -3.62 13.81 3.79
N ARG A 254 -4.43 14.05 2.76
CA ARG A 254 -3.98 14.60 1.48
C ARG A 254 -4.82 15.82 1.16
N ALA A 255 -4.17 16.98 1.04
CA ALA A 255 -4.89 18.20 0.67
C ALA A 255 -5.27 18.15 -0.82
N PRO A 256 -6.48 18.58 -1.19
CA PRO A 256 -6.86 18.77 -2.58
C PRO A 256 -5.81 19.54 -3.38
N TYR A 257 -5.56 19.09 -4.62
CA TYR A 257 -4.51 19.67 -5.50
C TYR A 257 -3.08 19.60 -4.94
N GLY A 258 -2.84 18.92 -3.83
CA GLY A 258 -1.58 18.96 -3.10
C GLY A 258 -1.29 20.29 -2.39
N ASN A 259 -2.28 21.15 -2.27
CA ASN A 259 -2.14 22.51 -1.73
C ASN A 259 -2.11 22.52 -0.21
N CYS A 260 -0.90 22.41 0.37
CA CYS A 260 -0.66 22.54 1.79
C CYS A 260 0.65 23.29 2.06
N ASN A 261 0.72 24.00 3.18
CA ASN A 261 1.91 24.67 3.70
C ASN A 261 2.10 24.33 5.18
N ASP A 262 3.17 24.82 5.78
CA ASP A 262 3.52 24.52 7.17
C ASP A 262 2.46 25.02 8.17
N GLU A 263 1.77 26.13 7.87
CA GLU A 263 0.68 26.67 8.67
C GLU A 263 -0.52 25.71 8.69
N ILE A 264 -0.95 25.23 7.52
CA ILE A 264 -2.03 24.26 7.38
C ILE A 264 -1.67 22.95 8.08
N ILE A 265 -0.46 22.43 7.84
CA ILE A 265 0.02 21.18 8.45
C ILE A 265 0.02 21.29 9.97
N SER A 266 0.51 22.41 10.51
CA SER A 266 0.57 22.68 11.96
C SER A 266 -0.83 22.80 12.57
N ALA A 267 -1.76 23.46 11.90
CA ALA A 267 -3.12 23.66 12.39
C ALA A 267 -3.94 22.36 12.39
N VAL A 268 -3.79 21.54 11.38
CA VAL A 268 -4.48 20.22 11.26
C VAL A 268 -3.84 19.18 12.16
N GLY A 269 -2.52 19.23 12.39
CA GLY A 269 -1.80 18.39 13.34
C GLY A 269 -1.67 16.93 12.93
N LYS A 270 -1.82 16.58 11.65
CA LYS A 270 -1.68 15.23 11.08
C LYS A 270 -0.63 15.18 9.98
N PRO A 271 -0.11 13.98 9.62
CA PRO A 271 0.78 13.80 8.46
C PRO A 271 0.07 14.13 7.14
N PHE A 272 0.74 14.88 6.26
CA PHE A 272 0.27 15.20 4.92
C PHE A 272 1.03 14.37 3.90
N ILE A 273 0.30 13.55 3.15
CA ILE A 273 0.84 12.59 2.18
C ILE A 273 0.64 13.13 0.77
N MET A 274 1.76 13.29 0.09
CA MET A 274 1.83 13.62 -1.33
C MET A 274 2.04 12.33 -2.13
N TRP A 275 2.71 12.43 -3.28
CA TRP A 275 3.05 11.31 -4.14
C TRP A 275 4.39 11.51 -4.83
N SER A 276 5.02 10.43 -5.24
CA SER A 276 6.22 10.43 -6.08
C SER A 276 5.91 10.04 -7.53
N ILE A 277 4.78 9.36 -7.79
CA ILE A 277 4.25 9.11 -9.12
C ILE A 277 2.82 9.64 -9.22
N ASP A 278 2.57 10.54 -10.17
CA ASP A 278 1.23 10.97 -10.59
C ASP A 278 0.83 10.15 -11.81
N SER A 279 -0.21 9.32 -11.67
CA SER A 279 -0.74 8.52 -12.78
C SER A 279 -1.30 9.39 -13.91
N LEU A 280 -1.73 10.61 -13.60
CA LEU A 280 -2.48 11.50 -14.48
C LEU A 280 -3.82 10.90 -14.98
N ASP A 281 -4.38 9.93 -14.25
CA ASP A 281 -5.63 9.25 -14.55
C ASP A 281 -6.82 10.21 -14.60
N TRP A 282 -6.84 11.21 -13.70
CA TRP A 282 -7.79 12.32 -13.70
C TRP A 282 -7.80 13.15 -15.00
N SER A 283 -6.72 13.09 -15.79
CA SER A 283 -6.54 13.86 -17.03
C SER A 283 -6.71 13.02 -18.29
N TYR A 284 -6.24 11.78 -18.26
CA TYR A 284 -6.23 10.92 -19.45
C TYR A 284 -7.52 10.14 -19.61
N LEU A 285 -8.11 9.66 -18.51
CA LEU A 285 -9.28 8.79 -18.49
C LEU A 285 -9.12 7.63 -19.50
N ASP A 286 -7.95 6.99 -19.50
CA ASP A 286 -7.54 5.90 -20.40
C ASP A 286 -6.72 4.89 -19.61
N ALA A 287 -7.30 3.73 -19.32
CA ALA A 287 -6.69 2.68 -18.49
C ALA A 287 -5.32 2.19 -19.02
N ASP A 288 -5.10 2.18 -20.33
CA ASP A 288 -3.80 1.82 -20.91
C ASP A 288 -2.74 2.92 -20.67
N MET A 289 -3.15 4.19 -20.70
CA MET A 289 -2.25 5.31 -20.43
C MET A 289 -1.86 5.35 -18.96
N ASP A 290 -2.81 5.19 -18.07
CA ASP A 290 -2.63 5.21 -16.62
C ASP A 290 -1.73 4.05 -16.19
N TYR A 291 -2.06 2.82 -16.60
CA TYR A 291 -1.24 1.64 -16.35
C TYR A 291 0.20 1.79 -16.89
N ASN A 292 0.35 2.16 -18.17
CA ASN A 292 1.68 2.27 -18.77
C ASN A 292 2.46 3.48 -18.24
N GLY A 293 1.79 4.53 -17.81
CA GLY A 293 2.40 5.70 -17.16
C GLY A 293 3.15 5.27 -15.91
N ILE A 294 2.47 4.56 -15.02
CA ILE A 294 3.03 4.04 -13.77
C ILE A 294 4.10 2.98 -14.02
N MET A 295 3.79 1.94 -14.81
CA MET A 295 4.69 0.80 -15.00
C MET A 295 5.99 1.12 -15.74
N ASN A 296 6.10 2.27 -16.40
CA ASN A 296 7.31 2.71 -17.06
C ASN A 296 7.92 3.97 -16.43
N ASP A 297 7.42 4.40 -15.29
CA ASP A 297 8.00 5.53 -14.57
C ASP A 297 9.32 5.11 -13.91
N GLU A 298 10.36 5.95 -14.07
CA GLU A 298 11.68 5.69 -13.50
C GLU A 298 11.71 5.79 -11.97
N SER A 299 10.67 6.43 -11.37
CA SER A 299 10.48 6.56 -9.93
C SER A 299 9.79 5.35 -9.29
N LEU A 300 9.40 4.33 -10.09
CA LEU A 300 8.79 3.11 -9.57
C LEU A 300 9.84 2.22 -8.90
N GLN A 301 9.96 2.37 -7.60
CA GLN A 301 10.95 1.67 -6.78
C GLN A 301 10.44 1.49 -5.34
N ASP A 302 11.22 0.84 -4.51
CA ASP A 302 10.93 0.64 -3.08
C ASP A 302 10.74 1.96 -2.33
N GLY A 303 9.56 2.18 -1.76
CA GLY A 303 9.19 3.40 -1.04
C GLY A 303 8.40 4.41 -1.87
N THR A 304 7.96 4.06 -3.08
CA THR A 304 7.14 4.92 -3.94
C THR A 304 5.69 5.00 -3.45
N ILE A 305 5.14 6.21 -3.48
CA ILE A 305 3.71 6.51 -3.28
C ILE A 305 3.12 6.89 -4.63
N ILE A 306 2.06 6.20 -5.06
CA ILE A 306 1.40 6.39 -6.34
C ILE A 306 0.04 7.05 -6.12
N LEU A 307 -0.23 8.17 -6.79
CA LEU A 307 -1.52 8.83 -6.84
C LEU A 307 -2.38 8.24 -7.95
N MET A 308 -3.59 7.82 -7.60
CA MET A 308 -4.68 7.43 -8.49
C MET A 308 -6.02 7.94 -7.93
N HIS A 309 -7.12 7.71 -8.64
CA HIS A 309 -8.48 8.06 -8.22
C HIS A 309 -9.42 6.88 -8.46
N ASP A 310 -10.26 6.52 -7.47
CA ASP A 310 -11.19 5.38 -7.59
C ASP A 310 -12.61 5.78 -8.06
N ILE A 311 -12.77 7.03 -8.45
CA ILE A 311 -14.04 7.58 -8.98
C ILE A 311 -14.19 7.45 -10.50
N HIS A 312 -13.13 7.10 -11.22
CA HIS A 312 -13.12 6.95 -12.67
C HIS A 312 -12.95 5.49 -13.08
N GLU A 313 -13.83 4.98 -13.96
CA GLU A 313 -13.75 3.59 -14.43
C GLU A 313 -12.39 3.24 -15.05
N PRO A 314 -11.80 4.05 -15.96
CA PRO A 314 -10.48 3.74 -16.52
C PRO A 314 -9.35 3.68 -15.48
N SER A 315 -9.39 4.52 -14.45
CA SER A 315 -8.41 4.50 -13.35
C SER A 315 -8.48 3.19 -12.58
N VAL A 316 -9.70 2.75 -12.24
CA VAL A 316 -9.91 1.47 -11.56
C VAL A 316 -9.50 0.31 -12.46
N GLU A 317 -9.83 0.31 -13.76
CA GLU A 317 -9.37 -0.71 -14.72
C GLU A 317 -7.84 -0.78 -14.81
N ALA A 318 -7.15 0.35 -14.74
CA ALA A 318 -5.70 0.39 -14.65
C ALA A 318 -5.20 -0.24 -13.34
N ALA A 319 -5.81 0.12 -12.19
CA ALA A 319 -5.46 -0.41 -10.88
C ALA A 319 -5.64 -1.93 -10.79
N LEU A 320 -6.73 -2.49 -11.34
CA LEU A 320 -6.98 -3.94 -11.39
C LEU A 320 -5.90 -4.72 -12.15
N ARG A 321 -5.15 -4.07 -13.02
CA ARG A 321 -4.02 -4.66 -13.75
C ARG A 321 -2.70 -4.40 -13.03
N LEU A 322 -2.55 -3.21 -12.43
CA LEU A 322 -1.34 -2.82 -11.70
C LEU A 322 -1.11 -3.69 -10.47
N ILE A 323 -2.16 -3.97 -9.69
CA ILE A 323 -2.07 -4.71 -8.44
C ILE A 323 -1.38 -6.07 -8.65
N PRO A 324 -1.90 -7.00 -9.48
CA PRO A 324 -1.24 -8.30 -9.68
C PRO A 324 0.12 -8.17 -10.37
N ASP A 325 0.32 -7.22 -11.30
CA ASP A 325 1.56 -7.08 -12.04
C ASP A 325 2.71 -6.52 -11.17
N LEU A 326 2.42 -5.60 -10.22
CA LEU A 326 3.39 -5.13 -9.24
C LEU A 326 3.79 -6.24 -8.27
N ILE A 327 2.82 -7.04 -7.81
CA ILE A 327 3.08 -8.19 -6.94
C ILE A 327 3.92 -9.24 -7.67
N ALA A 328 3.62 -9.53 -8.93
CA ALA A 328 4.41 -10.45 -9.76
C ALA A 328 5.85 -9.97 -10.00
N GLN A 329 6.10 -8.65 -9.96
CA GLN A 329 7.44 -8.07 -9.98
C GLN A 329 8.16 -8.13 -8.62
N GLY A 330 7.50 -8.64 -7.59
CA GLY A 330 8.07 -8.83 -6.26
C GLY A 330 7.78 -7.71 -5.26
N TYR A 331 7.03 -6.67 -5.65
CA TYR A 331 6.59 -5.64 -4.72
C TYR A 331 5.55 -6.18 -3.75
N LYS A 332 5.49 -5.59 -2.55
CA LYS A 332 4.35 -5.72 -1.64
C LYS A 332 3.58 -4.40 -1.65
N LEU A 333 2.28 -4.49 -1.85
CA LEU A 333 1.39 -3.34 -1.79
C LEU A 333 0.93 -3.17 -0.35
N VAL A 334 1.21 -1.99 0.20
CA VAL A 334 1.00 -1.66 1.61
C VAL A 334 0.36 -0.30 1.75
N THR A 335 -0.19 0.00 2.92
CA THR A 335 -0.64 1.36 3.25
C THR A 335 0.55 2.31 3.45
N VAL A 336 0.31 3.61 3.41
CA VAL A 336 1.35 4.61 3.69
C VAL A 336 1.91 4.44 5.10
N SER A 337 1.05 4.18 6.10
CA SER A 337 1.47 3.95 7.49
C SER A 337 2.26 2.67 7.67
N GLU A 338 1.88 1.57 7.00
CA GLU A 338 2.66 0.32 6.98
C GLU A 338 4.04 0.53 6.34
N MET A 339 4.10 1.27 5.23
CA MET A 339 5.36 1.61 4.58
C MET A 339 6.26 2.44 5.50
N ALA A 340 5.73 3.49 6.12
CA ALA A 340 6.46 4.32 7.06
C ALA A 340 7.02 3.48 8.22
N ALA A 341 6.21 2.63 8.83
CA ALA A 341 6.63 1.73 9.92
C ALA A 341 7.73 0.76 9.46
N ALA A 342 7.60 0.13 8.30
CA ALA A 342 8.60 -0.78 7.75
C ALA A 342 9.94 -0.08 7.43
N LYS A 343 9.90 1.23 7.19
CA LYS A 343 11.07 2.08 6.94
C LYS A 343 11.59 2.79 8.20
N ASN A 344 11.10 2.45 9.40
CA ASN A 344 11.45 3.08 10.68
C ASN A 344 11.16 4.60 10.69
N VAL A 345 10.07 5.01 10.06
CA VAL A 345 9.59 6.39 10.07
C VAL A 345 8.38 6.48 10.99
N THR A 346 8.43 7.37 11.98
CA THR A 346 7.28 7.77 12.77
C THR A 346 6.64 8.98 12.09
N LEU A 347 5.45 8.79 11.51
CA LEU A 347 4.72 9.87 10.86
C LEU A 347 4.38 10.97 11.87
N GLN A 348 4.68 12.21 11.50
CA GLN A 348 4.47 13.44 12.27
C GLN A 348 3.69 14.43 11.41
N PRO A 349 3.16 15.53 11.98
CA PRO A 349 2.64 16.65 11.18
C PRO A 349 3.73 17.24 10.28
N ALA A 350 3.92 16.64 9.12
CA ALA A 350 4.90 17.01 8.10
C ALA A 350 4.41 16.50 6.74
N ARG A 351 5.12 16.87 5.67
CA ARG A 351 4.83 16.45 4.28
C ARG A 351 5.68 15.24 3.90
N TYR A 352 5.06 14.23 3.28
CA TYR A 352 5.71 13.00 2.82
C TYR A 352 5.34 12.73 1.36
N SER A 353 6.33 12.60 0.49
CA SER A 353 6.12 12.30 -0.95
C SER A 353 6.60 10.90 -1.33
N GLU A 354 7.57 10.36 -0.59
CA GLU A 354 8.16 9.04 -0.80
C GLU A 354 8.89 8.58 0.47
N PHE A 355 9.24 7.29 0.48
CA PHE A 355 10.08 6.67 1.51
C PHE A 355 11.28 5.94 0.89
N TRP A 356 11.88 6.54 -0.13
CA TRP A 356 13.07 6.00 -0.79
C TRP A 356 14.26 5.96 0.16
N GLN A 357 15.07 4.91 0.08
CA GLN A 357 16.24 4.78 0.94
C GLN A 357 17.18 5.98 0.81
N SER A 358 17.37 6.52 -0.40
CA SER A 358 18.18 7.72 -0.64
C SER A 358 17.66 8.96 0.10
N SER A 359 16.33 9.14 0.17
CA SER A 359 15.69 10.27 0.88
C SER A 359 15.78 10.09 2.40
N LEU A 360 15.66 8.84 2.88
CA LEU A 360 15.83 8.48 4.29
C LEU A 360 17.28 8.75 4.74
N ASP A 361 18.26 8.25 3.99
CA ASP A 361 19.69 8.42 4.30
C ASP A 361 20.14 9.90 4.22
N ALA A 362 19.49 10.68 3.36
CA ALA A 362 19.72 12.13 3.25
C ALA A 362 19.03 12.95 4.36
N GLY A 363 18.23 12.32 5.24
CA GLY A 363 17.49 13.00 6.31
C GLY A 363 16.35 13.90 5.79
N LEU A 364 15.84 13.64 4.58
CA LEU A 364 14.79 14.42 3.96
C LEU A 364 13.37 14.00 4.41
N VAL A 365 13.25 12.83 5.06
CA VAL A 365 11.98 12.29 5.56
C VAL A 365 11.88 12.57 7.06
N ALA A 366 10.88 13.34 7.45
CA ALA A 366 10.63 13.67 8.85
C ALA A 366 10.30 12.40 9.67
N GLY A 367 10.78 12.32 10.91
CA GLY A 367 10.51 11.19 11.80
C GLY A 367 11.27 9.90 11.49
N TYR A 368 12.23 9.90 10.54
CA TYR A 368 13.11 8.77 10.32
C TYR A 368 14.07 8.57 11.51
N GLN A 369 14.12 7.37 12.04
CA GLN A 369 14.89 7.03 13.25
C GLN A 369 16.24 6.36 12.95
N GLY A 370 16.64 6.30 11.68
CA GLY A 370 17.86 5.61 11.24
C GLY A 370 17.68 4.09 11.21
N SER A 371 18.58 3.41 10.51
CA SER A 371 18.73 1.95 10.65
C SER A 371 19.47 1.71 11.96
N GLY A 372 18.75 1.46 13.07
CA GLY A 372 19.37 1.12 14.33
C GLY A 372 20.24 -0.11 14.16
N SER A 373 21.56 0.05 14.22
CA SER A 373 22.44 -1.07 14.45
C SER A 373 22.09 -1.60 15.85
N SER A 374 21.52 -2.79 15.90
CA SER A 374 21.34 -3.55 17.15
C SER A 374 22.70 -4.08 17.61
N ASP A 375 23.60 -3.17 18.01
CA ASP A 375 24.78 -3.44 18.79
C ASP A 375 24.76 -2.56 20.05
N ALA A 376 23.75 -2.80 20.88
CA ALA A 376 23.81 -2.43 22.29
C ALA A 376 24.29 -3.68 23.04
N SER A 377 25.60 -3.91 23.00
CA SER A 377 26.28 -4.73 23.99
C SER A 377 26.04 -4.09 25.35
N ALA A 378 25.20 -4.74 26.14
CA ALA A 378 25.11 -4.49 27.55
C ALA A 378 26.40 -4.99 28.20
N ASP A 379 27.38 -4.10 28.37
CA ASP A 379 28.43 -4.32 29.32
C ASP A 379 28.15 -3.43 30.52
N GLY A 380 27.53 -4.06 31.50
CA GLY A 380 27.33 -3.53 32.84
C GLY A 380 28.46 -3.98 33.73
N THR A 381 29.47 -3.18 33.89
CA THR A 381 30.37 -3.29 35.05
C THR A 381 30.12 -2.16 36.00
N SER A 382 29.41 -2.51 37.06
CA SER A 382 29.36 -1.78 38.31
C SER A 382 30.74 -1.88 39.00
N ASP A 383 31.37 -0.75 39.24
CA ASP A 383 32.32 -0.64 40.35
C ASP A 383 31.98 0.54 41.20
N ALA A 384 31.57 0.19 42.40
CA ALA A 384 31.38 1.10 43.53
C ALA A 384 32.73 1.16 44.28
N SER A 385 33.26 2.35 44.48
CA SER A 385 34.06 2.66 45.65
C SER A 385 33.99 4.15 45.91
N GLY A 386 33.54 4.43 47.13
CA GLY A 386 33.42 5.75 47.71
C GLY A 386 34.77 6.31 48.12
N ASP A 387 34.84 7.57 48.35
CA ASP A 387 35.36 8.12 49.58
C ASP A 387 34.88 9.57 49.78
N SER A 388 34.69 9.89 51.06
CA SER A 388 34.24 11.08 51.67
C SER A 388 35.29 12.16 51.85
N SER A 389 34.87 13.42 51.88
CA SER A 389 35.27 14.48 52.85
C SER A 389 34.99 15.83 52.18
N ASP A 390 34.05 16.63 52.70
CA ASP A 390 34.01 17.50 53.89
C ASP A 390 34.62 18.88 53.69
N ASP A 391 33.89 19.86 54.22
CA ASP A 391 34.17 21.29 54.48
C ASP A 391 33.75 22.27 53.36
N GLY A 392 32.86 23.23 53.59
CA GLY A 392 32.59 24.04 54.75
C GLY A 392 32.41 25.50 54.34
N SER A 393 31.42 26.15 54.97
CA SER A 393 31.20 27.57 55.21
C SER A 393 30.72 28.45 54.04
N SER A 394 29.49 28.89 54.09
CA SER A 394 28.94 30.17 54.68
C SER A 394 29.46 31.44 53.97
N ASP A 395 28.52 32.22 53.42
CA ASP A 395 28.17 33.52 53.98
C ASP A 395 26.99 34.17 53.23
N GLU A 396 26.17 34.79 54.06
CA GLU A 396 25.01 35.62 53.78
C GLU A 396 25.37 36.96 53.19
N SER A 397 24.45 37.59 52.48
CA SER A 397 23.96 38.97 52.69
C SER A 397 22.98 39.30 51.55
N ASP A 398 21.76 39.53 51.89
CA ASP A 398 21.03 40.76 52.21
C ASP A 398 21.15 41.88 51.18
N GLY A 399 19.95 42.38 50.78
CA GLY A 399 19.78 43.65 50.09
C GLY A 399 18.48 43.77 49.34
N SER A 400 17.42 43.95 50.04
CA SER A 400 16.24 44.83 49.96
C SER A 400 16.18 45.89 48.88
N SER A 401 15.01 46.02 48.36
CA SER A 401 13.96 47.03 48.45
C SER A 401 13.75 47.94 47.22
N ASP A 402 12.45 48.16 47.08
CA ASP A 402 11.71 49.34 46.63
C ASP A 402 11.50 49.44 45.10
N GLY A 403 10.30 49.34 44.58
CA GLY A 403 9.09 50.11 44.91
C GLY A 403 8.89 51.16 43.86
N ASN A 404 7.93 51.05 43.00
CA ASN A 404 7.08 52.18 42.67
C ASN A 404 5.82 51.75 41.89
N GLU A 405 4.70 52.07 42.49
CA GLU A 405 3.35 52.09 41.95
C GLU A 405 3.23 53.29 40.98
N GLY A 406 2.37 53.12 39.97
CA GLY A 406 1.96 54.20 39.09
C GLY A 406 0.63 53.84 38.43
N ASP A 407 -0.42 54.08 39.21
CA ASP A 407 -1.83 54.19 38.84
C ASP A 407 -2.10 55.45 38.02
N PHE A 408 -3.01 55.40 37.04
CA PHE A 408 -3.95 56.43 36.60
C PHE A 408 -4.76 55.92 35.41
N SER A 409 -5.94 55.52 35.59
CA SER A 409 -7.31 56.07 35.54
C SER A 409 -7.66 56.78 34.21
N ASP A 410 -8.71 56.22 33.63
CA ASP A 410 -9.96 56.83 33.19
C ASP A 410 -10.03 57.71 31.93
N GLY A 411 -11.05 57.45 31.13
CA GLY A 411 -11.43 58.30 30.01
C GLY A 411 -12.56 57.71 29.17
N SER A 412 -13.77 57.69 29.74
CA SER A 412 -15.03 57.53 28.99
C SER A 412 -15.27 58.67 28.02
N SER A 413 -15.86 58.42 26.85
CA SER A 413 -17.01 59.18 26.34
C SER A 413 -17.55 58.62 25.02
N ASP A 414 -18.72 58.20 25.05
CA ASP A 414 -19.94 58.43 24.27
C ASP A 414 -19.83 59.12 22.90
N GLY A 415 -20.54 58.56 21.93
CA GLY A 415 -20.85 59.17 20.67
C GLY A 415 -21.80 58.34 19.82
N SER A 416 -23.07 58.29 20.22
CA SER A 416 -24.19 57.95 19.38
C SER A 416 -24.29 58.91 18.20
N ASP A 417 -24.52 58.41 16.96
CA ASP A 417 -25.62 59.03 16.18
C ASP A 417 -26.17 58.09 15.08
N THR A 418 -27.42 58.22 14.90
CA THR A 418 -28.43 57.58 14.10
C THR A 418 -28.37 58.10 12.63
N GLY A 419 -28.72 57.20 11.69
CA GLY A 419 -29.01 57.59 10.33
C GLY A 419 -29.65 56.44 9.50
N SER A 420 -30.94 56.27 9.67
CA SER A 420 -31.83 55.59 8.73
C SER A 420 -31.90 56.33 7.41
N ASP A 421 -31.86 55.67 6.27
CA ASP A 421 -32.81 55.99 5.19
C ASP A 421 -33.01 54.81 4.22
N SER A 422 -34.25 54.74 3.81
CA SER A 422 -35.00 53.81 3.00
C SER A 422 -34.92 54.14 1.49
N GLY A 423 -35.13 53.13 0.66
CA GLY A 423 -35.44 53.29 -0.77
C GLY A 423 -35.29 51.94 -1.51
N SER A 424 -36.21 51.18 -1.62
CA SER A 424 -37.37 50.83 -2.46
C SER A 424 -37.06 50.81 -3.97
N ASP A 425 -37.51 49.68 -4.53
CA ASP A 425 -38.13 49.46 -5.84
C ASP A 425 -37.25 49.15 -7.06
N GLY A 426 -37.63 48.05 -7.71
CA GLY A 426 -37.28 47.72 -9.08
C GLY A 426 -37.54 46.25 -9.46
N SER A 427 -38.79 45.84 -9.43
CA SER A 427 -39.34 44.67 -10.14
C SER A 427 -39.29 44.85 -11.64
N ASP A 428 -38.95 43.81 -12.40
CA ASP A 428 -39.46 43.41 -13.71
C ASP A 428 -38.93 41.99 -13.97
N GLY A 429 -39.64 40.96 -14.07
CA GLY A 429 -40.86 40.53 -14.65
C GLY A 429 -40.75 40.33 -16.17
N TYR A 430 -40.33 39.12 -16.63
CA TYR A 430 -40.83 38.58 -17.90
C TYR A 430 -41.01 37.08 -17.81
N SER A 431 -42.24 36.70 -17.96
CA SER A 431 -42.78 35.37 -18.20
C SER A 431 -42.76 35.05 -19.70
N ASP A 432 -42.82 33.77 -19.99
CA ASP A 432 -43.70 33.10 -20.96
C ASP A 432 -43.05 32.57 -22.25
N GLY A 433 -43.50 31.31 -22.60
CA GLY A 433 -43.37 30.70 -23.91
C GLY A 433 -43.04 29.18 -23.79
N SER A 434 -43.95 28.41 -23.30
CA SER A 434 -44.84 27.33 -23.81
C SER A 434 -44.46 26.68 -25.15
N GLU A 435 -44.48 25.32 -25.08
CA GLU A 435 -44.96 24.34 -26.06
C GLU A 435 -44.08 24.03 -27.28
N ASP A 436 -43.66 22.78 -27.40
CA ASP A 436 -44.32 21.78 -28.23
C ASP A 436 -43.76 20.37 -27.98
N GLY A 437 -44.65 19.44 -27.74
CA GLY A 437 -44.41 18.01 -27.69
C GLY A 437 -44.42 17.40 -29.10
N GLU A 438 -43.63 16.35 -29.28
CA GLU A 438 -43.96 15.30 -30.25
C GLU A 438 -43.70 13.92 -29.67
N ASP A 439 -44.76 13.26 -29.52
CA ASP A 439 -45.03 11.86 -29.25
C ASP A 439 -44.68 11.03 -30.50
N PHE A 440 -43.89 9.96 -30.38
CA PHE A 440 -43.91 8.85 -31.33
C PHE A 440 -43.80 7.52 -30.62
N SER A 441 -44.94 6.89 -30.62
CA SER A 441 -45.21 5.51 -30.22
C SER A 441 -44.58 4.45 -31.16
N SER A 442 -44.13 3.36 -30.49
CA SER A 442 -44.23 1.96 -30.90
C SER A 442 -44.11 1.57 -32.38
N ASP A 443 -43.23 0.65 -32.73
CA ASP A 443 -43.62 -0.61 -33.36
C ASP A 443 -42.67 -1.76 -33.09
N SER A 444 -43.26 -2.91 -32.85
CA SER A 444 -42.76 -4.26 -32.65
C SER A 444 -42.43 -4.93 -33.97
N GLY A 445 -41.48 -5.84 -33.99
CA GLY A 445 -41.46 -6.87 -35.03
C GLY A 445 -40.12 -7.51 -35.36
N GLU A 446 -39.99 -8.78 -34.95
CA GLU A 446 -39.17 -9.93 -35.39
C GLU A 446 -37.77 -10.02 -34.80
#